data_f3d0abb39e57f21dff0cde815215805f
#
_entry.id   f3d0abb39e57f21dff0cde815215805f
#
_cell.length_a   1.000
_cell.length_b   1.000
_cell.length_c   1.000
_cell.angle_alpha   90.00
_cell.angle_beta   90.00
_cell.angle_gamma   90.00
#
_symmetry.space_group_name_H-M   'P 1'
#
loop_
_entity.id
_entity.type
_entity.pdbx_description
1 polymer ?
#
loop_
_entity_poly.entity_id
_entity_poly.type
_entity_poly.pdbx_seq_one_letter_code
_entity_poly.pdbx_strand_id
1 'polypeptide(L)'
;MDSEIEPYVGEWDEAKEVPQKIYKQMGTRGYLAGLLGMEYQTEYTENRVASVTPEKWDLFHEMLITDELSRAASGGFVWNVIGGFGIGCPPLVKFGQKALVDRILPGILNGDKRICLAITEPDAGSDVANLTCEAKLSEDGKHYIVNGAKKWITNGIWSDYFTTAVRTGKDGMNGISVLLIERAAGGVSTRRMDCQGVWSSGTTYVTFEDVKVPVENLIGKENQGFKGIYASSI
;
A
#
# COMPACT_ATOMS: atom_id res chain seq x y z
N MET A 1 12.61 -19.64 2.92
CA MET A 1 13.63 -18.62 2.56
C MET A 1 14.73 -19.26 1.73
N ASP A 2 15.48 -20.16 2.27
CA ASP A 2 16.75 -20.71 1.77
C ASP A 2 16.71 -21.31 0.35
N SER A 3 15.59 -21.87 -0.06
CA SER A 3 15.46 -22.53 -1.37
C SER A 3 14.69 -21.75 -2.42
N GLU A 4 13.84 -20.80 -2.01
CA GLU A 4 12.90 -20.13 -2.90
C GLU A 4 13.17 -18.62 -3.05
N ILE A 5 13.94 -18.02 -2.15
CA ILE A 5 14.16 -16.57 -2.10
C ILE A 5 15.66 -16.26 -2.10
N GLU A 6 16.39 -16.68 -1.06
CA GLU A 6 17.78 -16.30 -0.86
C GLU A 6 18.69 -16.53 -2.08
N PRO A 7 18.59 -17.66 -2.81
CA PRO A 7 19.43 -17.89 -3.98
C PRO A 7 19.19 -16.92 -5.15
N TYR A 8 18.03 -16.23 -5.16
CA TYR A 8 17.57 -15.45 -6.31
C TYR A 8 17.47 -13.93 -6.05
N VAL A 9 17.58 -13.49 -4.79
CA VAL A 9 17.39 -12.05 -4.47
C VAL A 9 18.36 -11.14 -5.18
N GLY A 10 19.60 -11.58 -5.44
CA GLY A 10 20.59 -10.82 -6.20
C GLY A 10 20.15 -10.61 -7.65
N GLU A 11 19.63 -11.66 -8.29
CA GLU A 11 19.10 -11.57 -9.66
C GLU A 11 17.87 -10.64 -9.73
N TRP A 12 17.01 -10.69 -8.71
CA TRP A 12 15.83 -9.82 -8.64
C TRP A 12 16.20 -8.35 -8.41
N ASP A 13 17.22 -8.08 -7.62
CA ASP A 13 17.73 -6.71 -7.45
C ASP A 13 18.32 -6.18 -8.76
N GLU A 14 19.14 -6.96 -9.46
CA GLU A 14 19.67 -6.57 -10.78
C GLU A 14 18.55 -6.37 -11.83
N ALA A 15 17.55 -7.24 -11.82
CA ALA A 15 16.36 -7.11 -12.68
C ALA A 15 15.43 -5.96 -12.26
N LYS A 16 15.65 -5.38 -11.07
CA LYS A 16 14.81 -4.37 -10.44
C LYS A 16 13.35 -4.85 -10.25
N GLU A 17 13.15 -6.14 -10.08
CA GLU A 17 11.81 -6.74 -9.98
C GLU A 17 11.83 -8.04 -9.18
N VAL A 18 10.88 -8.17 -8.24
CA VAL A 18 10.56 -9.44 -7.58
C VAL A 18 9.45 -10.14 -8.38
N PRO A 19 9.63 -11.41 -8.79
CA PRO A 19 8.61 -12.12 -9.55
C PRO A 19 7.24 -12.13 -8.84
N GLN A 20 6.17 -11.84 -9.58
CA GLN A 20 4.80 -11.80 -9.05
C GLN A 20 4.40 -13.11 -8.35
N LYS A 21 4.94 -14.26 -8.81
CA LYS A 21 4.70 -15.57 -8.18
C LYS A 21 5.09 -15.60 -6.70
N ILE A 22 6.14 -14.87 -6.29
CA ILE A 22 6.59 -14.83 -4.90
C ILE A 22 5.55 -14.10 -4.04
N TYR A 23 5.06 -12.96 -4.52
CA TYR A 23 4.00 -12.23 -3.83
C TYR A 23 2.72 -13.06 -3.72
N LYS A 24 2.33 -13.76 -4.80
CA LYS A 24 1.21 -14.70 -4.80
C LYS A 24 1.40 -15.83 -3.79
N GLN A 25 2.59 -16.42 -3.72
CA GLN A 25 2.90 -17.46 -2.74
C GLN A 25 2.81 -16.94 -1.30
N MET A 26 3.23 -15.72 -1.04
CA MET A 26 3.08 -15.12 0.29
C MET A 26 1.61 -14.98 0.69
N GLY A 27 0.74 -14.56 -0.26
CA GLY A 27 -0.70 -14.50 -0.03
C GLY A 27 -1.28 -15.89 0.26
N THR A 28 -1.04 -16.86 -0.62
CA THR A 28 -1.62 -18.21 -0.49
C THR A 28 -1.10 -18.99 0.72
N ARG A 29 0.08 -18.66 1.23
CA ARG A 29 0.64 -19.22 2.47
C ARG A 29 0.27 -18.43 3.73
N GLY A 30 -0.58 -17.39 3.61
CA GLY A 30 -1.10 -16.60 4.73
C GLY A 30 -0.16 -15.52 5.27
N TYR A 31 1.05 -15.36 4.72
CA TYR A 31 2.01 -14.37 5.20
C TYR A 31 1.52 -12.93 5.07
N LEU A 32 0.80 -12.60 3.98
CA LEU A 32 0.25 -11.24 3.82
C LEU A 32 -0.78 -10.92 4.90
N ALA A 33 -1.65 -11.88 5.27
CA ALA A 33 -2.60 -11.67 6.35
C ALA A 33 -1.88 -11.51 7.70
N GLY A 34 -0.80 -12.28 7.94
CA GLY A 34 0.00 -12.19 9.15
C GLY A 34 0.81 -10.90 9.29
N LEU A 35 1.18 -10.25 8.18
CA LEU A 35 1.98 -9.01 8.14
C LEU A 35 1.15 -7.73 8.28
N LEU A 36 -0.16 -7.81 8.50
CA LEU A 36 -0.98 -6.61 8.70
C LEU A 36 -0.81 -5.93 10.07
N GLY A 37 -0.05 -6.53 10.97
CA GLY A 37 0.33 -5.93 12.24
C GLY A 37 -0.81 -5.80 13.25
N MET A 38 -1.87 -6.57 13.08
CA MET A 38 -3.10 -6.51 13.88
C MET A 38 -3.67 -7.92 14.07
N GLU A 39 -4.97 -8.01 14.31
CA GLU A 39 -5.67 -9.28 14.29
C GLU A 39 -5.57 -9.94 12.93
N TYR A 40 -5.33 -11.24 12.92
CA TYR A 40 -5.29 -12.03 11.69
C TYR A 40 -6.65 -11.95 10.97
N GLN A 41 -6.64 -11.53 9.73
CA GLN A 41 -7.86 -11.18 8.96
C GLN A 41 -8.63 -12.43 8.47
N THR A 42 -9.20 -13.18 9.40
CA THR A 42 -9.89 -14.45 9.12
C THR A 42 -11.17 -14.29 8.30
N GLU A 43 -11.81 -13.12 8.37
CA GLU A 43 -13.03 -12.82 7.60
C GLU A 43 -12.75 -12.76 6.09
N TYR A 44 -11.51 -12.40 5.70
CA TYR A 44 -11.15 -12.08 4.32
C TYR A 44 -10.26 -13.11 3.63
N THR A 45 -9.70 -14.06 4.38
CA THR A 45 -8.89 -15.14 3.82
C THR A 45 -8.89 -16.38 4.70
N GLU A 46 -8.91 -17.54 4.07
CA GLU A 46 -8.71 -18.84 4.75
C GLU A 46 -7.23 -19.24 4.82
N ASN A 47 -6.36 -18.51 4.13
CA ASN A 47 -4.93 -18.79 4.11
C ASN A 47 -4.31 -18.56 5.48
N ARG A 48 -3.47 -19.48 5.94
CA ARG A 48 -2.86 -19.47 7.28
C ARG A 48 -1.36 -19.70 7.20
N VAL A 49 -0.63 -19.10 8.13
CA VAL A 49 0.79 -19.38 8.29
C VAL A 49 0.95 -20.68 9.05
N ALA A 50 1.35 -21.72 8.33
CA ALA A 50 1.70 -23.04 8.88
C ALA A 50 0.70 -23.56 9.94
N SER A 51 1.21 -23.82 11.15
CA SER A 51 0.45 -24.43 12.26
C SER A 51 -0.08 -23.43 13.28
N VAL A 52 0.07 -22.13 13.03
CA VAL A 52 -0.39 -21.08 13.96
C VAL A 52 -1.85 -20.76 13.70
N THR A 53 -2.69 -20.91 14.72
CA THR A 53 -4.10 -20.51 14.59
C THR A 53 -4.23 -19.00 14.74
N PRO A 54 -5.23 -18.37 14.07
CA PRO A 54 -5.42 -16.91 14.13
C PRO A 54 -5.49 -16.34 15.55
N GLU A 55 -6.12 -17.07 16.47
CA GLU A 55 -6.31 -16.66 17.87
C GLU A 55 -5.00 -16.61 18.67
N LYS A 56 -3.96 -17.31 18.17
CA LYS A 56 -2.61 -17.32 18.76
C LYS A 56 -1.66 -16.37 18.06
N TRP A 57 -2.12 -15.74 16.96
CA TRP A 57 -1.29 -14.80 16.20
C TRP A 57 -1.11 -13.51 16.99
N ASP A 58 0.14 -13.05 17.09
CA ASP A 58 0.50 -11.81 17.78
C ASP A 58 1.69 -11.13 17.07
N LEU A 59 2.09 -9.97 17.58
CA LEU A 59 3.22 -9.20 17.03
C LEU A 59 4.56 -9.95 17.05
N PHE A 60 4.70 -10.97 17.89
CA PHE A 60 5.90 -11.80 17.93
C PHE A 60 6.01 -12.66 16.66
N HIS A 61 4.89 -13.17 16.16
CA HIS A 61 4.86 -13.93 14.92
C HIS A 61 5.18 -13.04 13.71
N GLU A 62 4.67 -11.82 13.69
CA GLU A 62 5.00 -10.82 12.66
C GLU A 62 6.50 -10.46 12.70
N MET A 63 7.04 -10.25 13.89
CA MET A 63 8.48 -10.00 14.08
C MET A 63 9.33 -11.15 13.53
N LEU A 64 8.96 -12.41 13.77
CA LEU A 64 9.67 -13.58 13.25
C LEU A 64 9.65 -13.63 11.72
N ILE A 65 8.49 -13.31 11.06
CA ILE A 65 8.41 -13.23 9.61
C ILE A 65 9.32 -12.12 9.10
N THR A 66 9.29 -10.96 9.74
CA THR A 66 10.09 -9.81 9.34
C THR A 66 11.59 -10.10 9.49
N ASP A 67 12.02 -10.77 10.58
CA ASP A 67 13.39 -11.20 10.78
C ASP A 67 13.84 -12.15 9.67
N GLU A 68 13.03 -13.17 9.35
CA GLU A 68 13.33 -14.12 8.28
C GLU A 68 13.39 -13.48 6.89
N LEU A 69 12.49 -12.56 6.57
CA LEU A 69 12.53 -11.81 5.32
C LEU A 69 13.79 -10.93 5.23
N SER A 70 14.21 -10.35 6.34
CA SER A 70 15.39 -9.48 6.39
C SER A 70 16.70 -10.26 6.19
N ARG A 71 16.73 -11.57 6.49
CA ARG A 71 17.87 -12.46 6.27
C ARG A 71 18.18 -12.71 4.80
N ALA A 72 17.22 -12.43 3.90
CA ALA A 72 17.44 -12.52 2.45
C ALA A 72 18.50 -11.56 1.93
N ALA A 73 19.04 -10.67 2.76
CA ALA A 73 20.10 -9.70 2.45
C ALA A 73 19.81 -8.76 1.27
N SER A 74 18.52 -8.60 0.90
CA SER A 74 18.07 -7.63 -0.10
C SER A 74 17.05 -6.67 0.50
N GLY A 75 17.44 -5.41 0.69
CA GLY A 75 16.55 -4.35 1.11
C GLY A 75 15.44 -4.09 0.08
N GLY A 76 15.72 -4.30 -1.20
CA GLY A 76 14.74 -4.17 -2.28
C GLY A 76 13.63 -5.21 -2.19
N PHE A 77 13.98 -6.46 -1.93
CA PHE A 77 13.02 -7.54 -1.71
C PHE A 77 12.13 -7.29 -0.48
N VAL A 78 12.74 -6.97 0.67
CA VAL A 78 11.98 -6.67 1.90
C VAL A 78 11.03 -5.51 1.68
N TRP A 79 11.51 -4.43 1.05
CA TRP A 79 10.69 -3.26 0.72
C TRP A 79 9.59 -3.56 -0.30
N ASN A 80 9.85 -4.49 -1.23
CA ASN A 80 8.84 -4.96 -2.18
C ASN A 80 7.66 -5.64 -1.47
N VAL A 81 7.95 -6.48 -0.49
CA VAL A 81 6.93 -7.25 0.23
C VAL A 81 6.27 -6.43 1.33
N ILE A 82 7.09 -5.86 2.25
CA ILE A 82 6.57 -5.18 3.45
C ILE A 82 6.26 -3.71 3.16
N GLY A 83 7.16 -2.99 2.49
CA GLY A 83 7.09 -1.54 2.35
C GLY A 83 5.92 -1.02 1.51
N GLY A 84 5.42 -1.79 0.55
CA GLY A 84 4.21 -1.43 -0.20
C GLY A 84 2.94 -1.80 0.57
N PHE A 85 2.77 -3.08 0.78
CA PHE A 85 1.59 -3.67 1.44
C PHE A 85 1.49 -3.26 2.91
N GLY A 86 2.55 -3.46 3.70
CA GLY A 86 2.52 -3.29 5.15
C GLY A 86 2.22 -1.87 5.62
N ILE A 87 2.47 -0.85 4.79
CA ILE A 87 2.12 0.54 5.11
C ILE A 87 0.91 1.05 4.31
N GLY A 88 0.62 0.47 3.15
CA GLY A 88 -0.49 0.89 2.28
C GLY A 88 -1.83 0.28 2.66
N CYS A 89 -1.84 -0.94 3.20
CA CYS A 89 -3.05 -1.68 3.53
C CYS A 89 -3.69 -1.31 4.88
N PRO A 90 -2.93 -1.09 5.98
CA PRO A 90 -3.51 -0.81 7.29
C PRO A 90 -4.51 0.35 7.35
N PRO A 91 -4.32 1.51 6.67
CA PRO A 91 -5.33 2.56 6.65
C PRO A 91 -6.68 2.09 6.08
N LEU A 92 -6.66 1.26 5.03
CA LEU A 92 -7.86 0.68 4.46
C LEU A 92 -8.59 -0.21 5.48
N VAL A 93 -7.86 -1.10 6.16
CA VAL A 93 -8.45 -2.03 7.15
C VAL A 93 -9.00 -1.29 8.36
N LYS A 94 -8.25 -0.29 8.89
CA LYS A 94 -8.62 0.44 10.10
C LYS A 94 -9.76 1.43 9.88
N PHE A 95 -9.81 2.10 8.74
CA PHE A 95 -10.65 3.28 8.53
C PHE A 95 -11.51 3.20 7.28
N GLY A 96 -11.33 2.20 6.42
CA GLY A 96 -12.15 1.98 5.24
C GLY A 96 -13.60 1.64 5.60
N GLN A 97 -14.54 2.06 4.77
CA GLN A 97 -15.91 1.60 4.88
C GLN A 97 -15.97 0.09 4.64
N LYS A 98 -16.81 -0.63 5.40
CA LYS A 98 -16.86 -2.09 5.31
C LYS A 98 -17.05 -2.59 3.86
N ALA A 99 -17.94 -1.99 3.10
CA ALA A 99 -18.17 -2.38 1.70
C ALA A 99 -16.93 -2.22 0.82
N LEU A 100 -16.10 -1.20 1.07
CA LEU A 100 -14.83 -1.01 0.38
C LEU A 100 -13.82 -2.09 0.78
N VAL A 101 -13.69 -2.35 2.08
CA VAL A 101 -12.80 -3.39 2.61
C VAL A 101 -13.18 -4.76 2.07
N ASP A 102 -14.47 -5.14 2.13
CA ASP A 102 -15.01 -6.40 1.63
C ASP A 102 -14.70 -6.62 0.13
N ARG A 103 -14.73 -5.56 -0.66
CA ARG A 103 -14.46 -5.60 -2.09
C ARG A 103 -12.96 -5.76 -2.42
N ILE A 104 -12.11 -5.12 -1.63
CA ILE A 104 -10.68 -4.94 -1.99
C ILE A 104 -9.77 -5.94 -1.27
N LEU A 105 -9.97 -6.13 0.03
CA LEU A 105 -9.02 -6.84 0.89
C LEU A 105 -8.80 -8.31 0.52
N PRO A 106 -9.82 -9.09 0.12
CA PRO A 106 -9.60 -10.50 -0.25
C PRO A 106 -8.56 -10.68 -1.36
N GLY A 107 -8.64 -9.86 -2.42
CA GLY A 107 -7.70 -9.91 -3.53
C GLY A 107 -6.26 -9.54 -3.12
N ILE A 108 -6.11 -8.63 -2.17
CA ILE A 108 -4.82 -8.22 -1.62
C ILE A 108 -4.24 -9.37 -0.77
N LEU A 109 -5.00 -9.89 0.18
CA LEU A 109 -4.52 -10.93 1.11
C LEU A 109 -4.18 -12.24 0.39
N ASN A 110 -4.85 -12.54 -0.71
CA ASN A 110 -4.55 -13.70 -1.55
C ASN A 110 -3.35 -13.48 -2.50
N GLY A 111 -2.77 -12.27 -2.51
CA GLY A 111 -1.64 -11.91 -3.36
C GLY A 111 -1.98 -11.75 -4.85
N ASP A 112 -3.26 -11.60 -5.19
CA ASP A 112 -3.75 -11.36 -6.55
C ASP A 112 -3.65 -9.89 -6.94
N LYS A 113 -3.74 -8.99 -5.96
CA LYS A 113 -3.73 -7.55 -6.08
C LYS A 113 -2.69 -6.94 -5.16
N ARG A 114 -2.10 -5.81 -5.58
CA ARG A 114 -1.13 -5.06 -4.79
C ARG A 114 -1.68 -3.70 -4.38
N ILE A 115 -1.31 -3.26 -3.20
CA ILE A 115 -1.63 -1.94 -2.65
C ILE A 115 -0.35 -1.25 -2.20
N CYS A 116 -0.30 0.07 -2.34
CA CYS A 116 0.79 0.89 -1.82
C CYS A 116 0.28 2.16 -1.14
N LEU A 117 1.16 2.79 -0.38
CA LEU A 117 0.91 4.10 0.25
C LEU A 117 1.44 5.21 -0.67
N ALA A 118 0.62 6.19 -1.01
CA ALA A 118 0.95 7.30 -1.90
C ALA A 118 0.72 8.64 -1.19
N ILE A 119 1.70 9.09 -0.37
CA ILE A 119 1.62 10.33 0.41
C ILE A 119 2.61 11.36 -0.13
N THR A 120 3.90 11.01 -0.16
CA THR A 120 5.00 11.92 -0.50
C THR A 120 4.85 12.50 -1.91
N GLU A 121 5.10 13.80 -2.02
CA GLU A 121 5.09 14.56 -3.28
C GLU A 121 6.50 15.11 -3.60
N PRO A 122 6.74 15.61 -4.82
CA PRO A 122 8.01 16.26 -5.15
C PRO A 122 8.40 17.36 -4.14
N ASP A 123 7.42 18.15 -3.69
CA ASP A 123 7.64 19.33 -2.84
C ASP A 123 7.14 19.15 -1.39
N ALA A 124 6.58 17.97 -1.05
CA ALA A 124 6.07 17.66 0.28
C ALA A 124 6.46 16.25 0.72
N GLY A 125 7.57 16.13 1.44
CA GLY A 125 8.05 14.88 2.06
C GLY A 125 7.57 14.78 3.50
N SER A 126 8.44 15.08 4.48
CA SER A 126 8.08 15.11 5.90
C SER A 126 7.02 16.15 6.23
N ASP A 127 6.94 17.21 5.45
CA ASP A 127 5.91 18.25 5.58
C ASP A 127 4.63 17.86 4.82
N VAL A 128 4.00 16.77 5.27
CA VAL A 128 2.76 16.25 4.70
C VAL A 128 1.62 17.28 4.75
N ALA A 129 1.65 18.19 5.70
CA ALA A 129 0.63 19.24 5.84
C ALA A 129 0.53 20.16 4.61
N ASN A 130 1.59 20.26 3.82
CA ASN A 130 1.67 21.10 2.64
C ASN A 130 1.56 20.34 1.30
N LEU A 131 1.05 19.10 1.32
CA LEU A 131 0.77 18.37 0.07
C LEU A 131 -0.21 19.15 -0.83
N THR A 132 -0.01 19.02 -2.13
CA THR A 132 -0.73 19.78 -3.17
C THR A 132 -1.58 18.93 -4.11
N CYS A 133 -1.39 17.60 -4.12
CA CYS A 133 -2.25 16.69 -4.88
C CYS A 133 -3.70 16.88 -4.44
N GLU A 134 -4.52 17.46 -5.31
CA GLU A 134 -5.89 17.88 -4.97
C GLU A 134 -6.93 16.83 -5.36
N ALA A 135 -8.05 16.85 -4.65
CA ALA A 135 -9.24 16.09 -4.98
C ALA A 135 -10.48 16.97 -4.82
N LYS A 136 -11.13 17.27 -5.93
CA LYS A 136 -12.34 18.09 -5.97
C LYS A 136 -13.57 17.21 -6.16
N LEU A 137 -14.60 17.45 -5.35
CA LEU A 137 -15.88 16.77 -5.52
C LEU A 137 -16.50 17.15 -6.87
N SER A 138 -16.95 16.17 -7.63
CA SER A 138 -17.66 16.38 -8.89
C SER A 138 -19.01 17.08 -8.69
N GLU A 139 -19.56 17.71 -9.72
CA GLU A 139 -20.83 18.44 -9.63
C GLU A 139 -22.01 17.55 -9.19
N ASP A 140 -21.99 16.27 -9.55
CA ASP A 140 -23.01 15.30 -9.18
C ASP A 140 -22.79 14.70 -7.76
N GLY A 141 -21.71 15.09 -7.09
CA GLY A 141 -21.35 14.63 -5.74
C GLY A 141 -20.97 13.16 -5.63
N LYS A 142 -20.72 12.46 -6.74
CA LYS A 142 -20.49 11.01 -6.72
C LYS A 142 -19.02 10.61 -6.81
N HIS A 143 -18.14 11.53 -7.22
CA HIS A 143 -16.71 11.26 -7.43
C HIS A 143 -15.85 12.39 -6.90
N TYR A 144 -14.66 12.08 -6.48
CA TYR A 144 -13.56 13.02 -6.41
C TYR A 144 -12.79 13.00 -7.73
N ILE A 145 -12.48 14.18 -8.26
CA ILE A 145 -11.58 14.36 -9.41
C ILE A 145 -10.21 14.66 -8.87
N VAL A 146 -9.27 13.73 -9.05
CA VAL A 146 -7.93 13.80 -8.45
C VAL A 146 -6.91 14.24 -9.48
N ASN A 147 -6.12 15.26 -9.11
CA ASN A 147 -5.03 15.82 -9.92
C ASN A 147 -3.78 16.05 -9.06
N GLY A 148 -2.61 15.65 -9.56
CA GLY A 148 -1.34 15.88 -8.90
C GLY A 148 -0.33 14.77 -9.11
N ALA A 149 0.75 14.80 -8.33
CA ALA A 149 1.83 13.83 -8.46
C ALA A 149 2.29 13.32 -7.09
N LYS A 150 2.71 12.06 -7.06
CA LYS A 150 3.35 11.42 -5.90
C LYS A 150 4.73 10.90 -6.27
N LYS A 151 5.64 10.94 -5.32
CA LYS A 151 7.05 10.57 -5.53
C LYS A 151 7.52 9.64 -4.43
N TRP A 152 8.47 8.77 -4.75
CA TRP A 152 9.02 7.76 -3.84
C TRP A 152 8.00 6.72 -3.40
N ILE A 153 7.07 6.37 -4.28
CA ILE A 153 6.00 5.44 -3.95
C ILE A 153 6.47 4.00 -4.14
N THR A 154 6.79 3.34 -3.04
CA THR A 154 7.20 1.94 -3.01
C THR A 154 6.10 1.05 -3.60
N ASN A 155 6.45 0.11 -4.46
CA ASN A 155 5.53 -0.77 -5.20
C ASN A 155 4.59 -0.06 -6.19
N GLY A 156 4.62 1.27 -6.31
CA GLY A 156 3.70 2.01 -7.17
C GLY A 156 3.68 1.53 -8.62
N ILE A 157 4.79 0.98 -9.13
CA ILE A 157 4.88 0.49 -10.52
C ILE A 157 3.96 -0.72 -10.77
N TRP A 158 3.71 -1.54 -9.76
CA TRP A 158 2.89 -2.76 -9.86
C TRP A 158 1.54 -2.67 -9.14
N SER A 159 1.34 -1.67 -8.26
CA SER A 159 0.14 -1.60 -7.42
C SER A 159 -1.13 -1.42 -8.24
N ASP A 160 -2.16 -2.18 -7.90
CA ASP A 160 -3.53 -2.02 -8.39
C ASP A 160 -4.25 -0.90 -7.65
N TYR A 161 -3.87 -0.69 -6.38
CA TYR A 161 -4.51 0.25 -5.45
C TYR A 161 -3.48 1.17 -4.82
N PHE A 162 -3.86 2.44 -4.67
CA PHE A 162 -3.05 3.48 -4.04
C PHE A 162 -3.83 4.09 -2.88
N THR A 163 -3.38 3.85 -1.64
CA THR A 163 -3.85 4.58 -0.47
C THR A 163 -3.23 5.98 -0.50
N THR A 164 -3.99 6.96 -0.96
CA THR A 164 -3.46 8.25 -1.40
C THR A 164 -3.93 9.38 -0.51
N ALA A 165 -2.99 10.16 0.04
CA ALA A 165 -3.31 11.43 0.69
C ALA A 165 -3.54 12.52 -0.36
N VAL A 166 -4.66 13.23 -0.23
CA VAL A 166 -5.08 14.29 -1.16
C VAL A 166 -5.59 15.51 -0.42
N ARG A 167 -5.53 16.67 -1.05
CA ARG A 167 -6.11 17.91 -0.55
C ARG A 167 -7.57 18.02 -0.99
N THR A 168 -8.48 17.96 -0.04
CA THR A 168 -9.92 18.16 -0.26
C THR A 168 -10.42 19.46 0.37
N GLY A 169 -9.65 20.05 1.27
CA GLY A 169 -10.03 21.25 2.02
C GLY A 169 -8.93 22.32 2.01
N LYS A 170 -8.96 23.14 3.05
CA LYS A 170 -8.01 24.27 3.26
C LYS A 170 -6.57 23.78 3.44
N ASP A 171 -5.63 24.71 3.36
CA ASP A 171 -4.23 24.44 3.65
C ASP A 171 -4.00 23.88 5.07
N GLY A 172 -2.90 23.17 5.23
CA GLY A 172 -2.52 22.55 6.48
C GLY A 172 -3.15 21.18 6.71
N MET A 173 -3.01 20.65 7.92
CA MET A 173 -3.37 19.28 8.29
C MET A 173 -4.86 18.96 8.18
N ASN A 174 -5.71 19.99 8.38
CA ASN A 174 -7.18 19.82 8.43
C ASN A 174 -7.85 19.86 7.05
N GLY A 175 -7.10 19.91 5.98
CA GLY A 175 -7.63 19.86 4.61
C GLY A 175 -7.21 18.59 3.86
N ILE A 176 -6.70 17.59 4.56
CA ILE A 176 -6.19 16.35 3.96
C ILE A 176 -7.21 15.22 4.18
N SER A 177 -7.51 14.50 3.10
CA SER A 177 -8.28 13.26 3.09
C SER A 177 -7.42 12.09 2.58
N VAL A 178 -7.87 10.87 2.81
CA VAL A 178 -7.26 9.68 2.23
C VAL A 178 -8.26 8.99 1.31
N LEU A 179 -7.86 8.76 0.07
CA LEU A 179 -8.66 8.05 -0.93
C LEU A 179 -7.98 6.75 -1.33
N LEU A 180 -8.76 5.70 -1.56
CA LEU A 180 -8.29 4.52 -2.29
C LEU A 180 -8.46 4.78 -3.78
N ILE A 181 -7.36 5.01 -4.49
CA ILE A 181 -7.36 5.19 -5.93
C ILE A 181 -7.05 3.86 -6.60
N GLU A 182 -7.91 3.46 -7.53
CA GLU A 182 -7.72 2.24 -8.32
C GLU A 182 -6.97 2.58 -9.61
N ARG A 183 -5.91 1.85 -9.94
CA ARG A 183 -5.21 2.02 -11.22
C ARG A 183 -6.17 1.94 -12.42
N ALA A 184 -7.16 1.07 -12.32
CA ALA A 184 -8.15 0.83 -13.37
C ALA A 184 -9.12 2.02 -13.61
N ALA A 185 -9.15 3.01 -12.73
CA ALA A 185 -10.01 4.19 -12.89
C ALA A 185 -9.64 5.07 -14.10
N GLY A 186 -8.46 4.83 -14.70
CA GLY A 186 -7.90 5.69 -15.75
C GLY A 186 -7.27 6.96 -15.20
N GLY A 187 -6.44 7.63 -16.00
CA GLY A 187 -5.74 8.86 -15.59
C GLY A 187 -4.59 8.64 -14.59
N VAL A 188 -4.28 7.40 -14.23
CA VAL A 188 -3.15 7.04 -13.37
C VAL A 188 -1.97 6.63 -14.25
N SER A 189 -0.89 7.40 -14.22
CA SER A 189 0.36 7.04 -14.89
C SER A 189 1.47 6.81 -13.87
N THR A 190 2.38 5.89 -14.19
CA THR A 190 3.46 5.49 -13.29
C THR A 190 4.78 5.39 -14.03
N ARG A 191 5.84 5.90 -13.44
CA ARG A 191 7.20 5.79 -13.96
C ARG A 191 8.13 5.30 -12.87
N ARG A 192 8.84 4.20 -13.13
CA ARG A 192 9.88 3.67 -12.22
C ARG A 192 10.93 4.73 -11.96
N MET A 193 11.40 4.79 -10.74
CA MET A 193 12.52 5.66 -10.34
C MET A 193 13.79 4.83 -10.19
N ASP A 194 14.89 5.33 -10.73
CA ASP A 194 16.21 4.75 -10.50
C ASP A 194 16.76 5.30 -9.17
N CYS A 195 16.70 4.46 -8.14
CA CYS A 195 17.14 4.79 -6.79
C CYS A 195 18.52 4.21 -6.52
N GLN A 196 19.27 4.85 -5.64
CA GLN A 196 20.50 4.27 -5.11
C GLN A 196 20.13 3.24 -4.03
N GLY A 197 20.26 1.94 -4.35
CA GLY A 197 19.82 0.83 -3.52
C GLY A 197 18.33 0.52 -3.63
N VAL A 198 17.86 -0.50 -2.93
CA VAL A 198 16.48 -1.02 -2.89
C VAL A 198 15.84 -1.18 -4.28
N TRP A 199 16.61 -1.65 -5.25
CA TRP A 199 16.26 -1.61 -6.66
C TRP A 199 14.98 -2.38 -7.02
N SER A 200 14.76 -3.52 -6.39
CA SER A 200 13.58 -4.36 -6.60
C SER A 200 12.33 -3.92 -5.82
N SER A 201 12.39 -2.76 -5.11
CA SER A 201 11.24 -2.23 -4.35
C SER A 201 10.11 -1.67 -5.22
N GLY A 202 10.38 -1.40 -6.51
CA GLY A 202 9.40 -0.78 -7.40
C GLY A 202 9.05 0.65 -7.05
N THR A 203 10.01 1.41 -6.53
CA THR A 203 9.84 2.83 -6.22
C THR A 203 9.44 3.63 -7.46
N THR A 204 8.41 4.46 -7.33
CA THR A 204 7.68 5.01 -8.47
C THR A 204 7.37 6.49 -8.29
N TYR A 205 7.40 7.20 -9.40
CA TYR A 205 6.74 8.48 -9.60
C TYR A 205 5.34 8.20 -10.15
N VAL A 206 4.30 8.72 -9.50
CA VAL A 206 2.89 8.50 -9.88
C VAL A 206 2.29 9.84 -10.24
N THR A 207 1.56 9.91 -11.36
CA THR A 207 0.79 11.09 -11.76
C THR A 207 -0.69 10.74 -11.86
N PHE A 208 -1.51 11.62 -11.34
CA PHE A 208 -2.97 11.56 -11.42
C PHE A 208 -3.45 12.72 -12.29
N GLU A 209 -4.20 12.41 -13.36
CA GLU A 209 -4.76 13.36 -14.32
C GLU A 209 -6.25 13.09 -14.48
N ASP A 210 -7.07 13.95 -13.90
CA ASP A 210 -8.55 13.86 -13.88
C ASP A 210 -9.08 12.49 -13.47
N VAL A 211 -8.41 11.84 -12.49
CA VAL A 211 -8.79 10.52 -12.02
C VAL A 211 -10.10 10.60 -11.27
N LYS A 212 -11.12 9.88 -11.77
CA LYS A 212 -12.44 9.80 -11.14
C LYS A 212 -12.44 8.71 -10.05
N VAL A 213 -12.48 9.14 -8.80
CA VAL A 213 -12.49 8.25 -7.63
C VAL A 213 -13.87 8.31 -6.99
N PRO A 214 -14.62 7.19 -6.89
CA PRO A 214 -15.91 7.15 -6.23
C PRO A 214 -15.84 7.66 -4.77
N VAL A 215 -16.85 8.37 -4.31
CA VAL A 215 -16.87 8.93 -2.94
C VAL A 215 -16.83 7.84 -1.87
N GLU A 216 -17.32 6.65 -2.17
CA GLU A 216 -17.24 5.46 -1.31
C GLU A 216 -15.82 4.92 -1.12
N ASN A 217 -14.87 5.34 -1.96
CA ASN A 217 -13.44 5.02 -1.81
C ASN A 217 -12.72 5.93 -0.79
N LEU A 218 -13.45 6.81 -0.09
CA LEU A 218 -12.91 7.61 1.01
C LEU A 218 -12.55 6.71 2.20
N ILE A 219 -11.29 6.76 2.63
CA ILE A 219 -10.79 6.07 3.82
C ILE A 219 -10.89 7.03 5.01
N GLY A 220 -11.71 6.68 5.98
CA GLY A 220 -12.00 7.52 7.14
C GLY A 220 -13.00 8.63 6.83
N LYS A 221 -12.68 9.87 7.24
CA LYS A 221 -13.54 11.03 7.06
C LYS A 221 -12.83 12.11 6.26
N GLU A 222 -13.59 12.82 5.45
CA GLU A 222 -13.09 13.96 4.69
C GLU A 222 -12.43 15.01 5.62
N ASN A 223 -11.30 15.55 5.17
CA ASN A 223 -10.48 16.52 5.90
C ASN A 223 -9.91 16.03 7.25
N GLN A 224 -9.95 14.71 7.53
CA GLN A 224 -9.37 14.11 8.73
C GLN A 224 -8.28 13.06 8.43
N GLY A 225 -7.82 12.99 7.20
CA GLY A 225 -6.86 12.00 6.72
C GLY A 225 -5.49 12.09 7.42
N PHE A 226 -5.06 13.29 7.81
CA PHE A 226 -3.78 13.46 8.51
C PHE A 226 -3.69 12.64 9.80
N LYS A 227 -4.75 12.65 10.61
CA LYS A 227 -4.83 11.82 11.83
C LYS A 227 -4.84 10.33 11.53
N GLY A 228 -5.53 9.92 10.46
CA GLY A 228 -5.61 8.53 10.03
C GLY A 228 -4.26 7.98 9.55
N ILE A 229 -3.50 8.78 8.80
CA ILE A 229 -2.15 8.41 8.32
C ILE A 229 -1.21 8.15 9.51
N TYR A 230 -1.16 9.04 10.49
CA TYR A 230 -0.28 8.87 11.65
C TYR A 230 -0.74 7.76 12.61
N ALA A 231 -2.04 7.54 12.77
CA ALA A 231 -2.55 6.47 13.63
C ALA A 231 -2.36 5.06 13.04
N SER A 232 -2.06 4.95 11.76
CA SER A 232 -1.75 3.66 11.11
C SER A 232 -0.25 3.35 11.04
N SER A 233 0.60 4.30 11.43
CA SER A 233 2.07 4.19 11.40
C SER A 233 2.65 3.75 12.76
N ILE A 234 1.82 3.49 13.75
CA ILE A 234 2.13 2.99 15.09
C ILE A 234 1.41 1.64 15.22
#